data_139127caa5701f1c68d250911e006e68
#
_entry.id   139127caa5701f1c68d250911e006e68
#
_cell.length_a   1.000
_cell.length_b   1.000
_cell.length_c   1.000
_cell.angle_alpha   90.00
_cell.angle_beta   90.00
_cell.angle_gamma   90.00
#
_symmetry.space_group_name_H-M   'P 1'
#
loop_
_entity.id
_entity.type
_entity.pdbx_description
1 polymer ?
#
loop_
_entity_poly.entity_id
_entity_poly.type
_entity_poly.pdbx_seq_one_letter_code
_entity_poly.pdbx_strand_id
1 'polypeptide(L)'
;MNSGTRNALIFLLGLVVVGVLAAWFLGRYERAERQLVLPPRGEAAYNPLYALRQTLRADGVRAESRQRLDLAAMQLQPHDSVLLLGDPRTLSKADSDALLAWVERGGHLILRTPSADDEASKPPILDALGVELEEGEPGGCLHLAIPGQPQHDEFCNGRRFQIDEDAAINWWGGSEDYAYARLPHGDGSVDVLAEMDFLQNGSNGDNRLDDDAADAAPTPPRGGLRDVPHRLLARQILAPNYGLGTVHLVYAAELPSLWATLFTRGWPAWLPALLMLLAWLWSRTQRFGPLRAAPAGDRRSLLEHVRASGEHLFRYGKASLLYAAMRQAFLARLRRRAPLAAALEGPAQAAAIAERLQLSPAQVEQALQPPAPKQHAAFRDRIRLLVQMRNQL
;
A
#
# COMPACT_ATOMS: atom_id res chain seq x y z
N MET A 1 -37.52 -29.14 45.26
CA MET A 1 -36.41 -28.24 45.10
C MET A 1 -36.96 -26.93 44.57
N ASN A 2 -36.93 -25.86 45.36
CA ASN A 2 -37.49 -24.57 44.95
C ASN A 2 -36.73 -24.01 43.74
N SER A 3 -37.42 -23.31 42.84
CA SER A 3 -36.82 -22.68 41.64
C SER A 3 -35.61 -21.80 41.98
N GLY A 4 -35.62 -21.15 43.15
CA GLY A 4 -34.49 -20.33 43.62
C GLY A 4 -33.23 -21.14 43.94
N THR A 5 -33.39 -22.30 44.59
CA THR A 5 -32.22 -23.17 44.90
C THR A 5 -31.62 -23.81 43.66
N ARG A 6 -32.43 -24.13 42.64
CA ARG A 6 -31.96 -24.65 41.35
C ARG A 6 -31.16 -23.60 40.59
N ASN A 7 -31.64 -22.36 40.54
CA ASN A 7 -30.97 -21.27 39.88
C ASN A 7 -29.65 -20.87 40.57
N ALA A 8 -29.62 -20.90 41.91
CA ALA A 8 -28.39 -20.68 42.68
C ALA A 8 -27.35 -21.78 42.43
N LEU A 9 -27.78 -23.05 42.33
CA LEU A 9 -26.90 -24.19 42.03
C LEU A 9 -26.32 -24.11 40.62
N ILE A 10 -27.13 -23.71 39.63
CA ILE A 10 -26.69 -23.51 38.24
C ILE A 10 -25.67 -22.35 38.16
N PHE A 11 -25.93 -21.25 38.88
CA PHE A 11 -25.01 -20.13 38.95
C PHE A 11 -23.68 -20.51 39.61
N LEU A 12 -23.71 -21.24 40.71
CA LEU A 12 -22.51 -21.74 41.40
C LEU A 12 -21.70 -22.69 40.51
N LEU A 13 -22.38 -23.60 39.81
CA LEU A 13 -21.75 -24.52 38.88
C LEU A 13 -21.08 -23.74 37.70
N GLY A 14 -21.76 -22.73 37.16
CA GLY A 14 -21.22 -21.85 36.14
C GLY A 14 -19.96 -21.12 36.62
N LEU A 15 -19.97 -20.61 37.83
CA LEU A 15 -18.82 -19.92 38.42
C LEU A 15 -17.62 -20.87 38.63
N VAL A 16 -17.86 -22.11 39.05
CA VAL A 16 -16.83 -23.15 39.16
C VAL A 16 -16.25 -23.51 37.81
N VAL A 17 -17.08 -23.68 36.79
CA VAL A 17 -16.62 -23.97 35.42
C VAL A 17 -15.76 -22.82 34.87
N VAL A 18 -16.18 -21.55 35.05
CA VAL A 18 -15.39 -20.37 34.64
C VAL A 18 -14.08 -20.32 35.42
N GLY A 19 -14.08 -20.60 36.71
CA GLY A 19 -12.88 -20.65 37.54
C GLY A 19 -11.88 -21.73 37.07
N VAL A 20 -12.38 -22.92 36.76
CA VAL A 20 -11.54 -24.02 36.23
C VAL A 20 -10.98 -23.67 34.84
N LEU A 21 -11.79 -23.10 33.97
CA LEU A 21 -11.33 -22.66 32.63
C LEU A 21 -10.28 -21.53 32.73
N ALA A 22 -10.50 -20.58 33.64
CA ALA A 22 -9.52 -19.50 33.87
C ALA A 22 -8.22 -20.04 34.46
N ALA A 23 -8.27 -20.95 35.44
CA ALA A 23 -7.10 -21.59 36.02
C ALA A 23 -6.33 -22.44 34.97
N TRP A 24 -7.07 -23.18 34.14
CA TRP A 24 -6.48 -23.95 33.04
C TRP A 24 -5.81 -23.03 32.00
N PHE A 25 -6.49 -21.93 31.63
CA PHE A 25 -5.94 -20.93 30.69
C PHE A 25 -4.68 -20.27 31.25
N LEU A 26 -4.72 -19.79 32.51
CA LEU A 26 -3.58 -19.16 33.15
C LEU A 26 -2.40 -20.13 33.38
N GLY A 27 -2.69 -21.42 33.58
CA GLY A 27 -1.65 -22.44 33.72
C GLY A 27 -1.06 -22.92 32.38
N ARG A 28 -1.77 -22.69 31.28
CA ARG A 28 -1.34 -23.12 29.95
C ARG A 28 -0.68 -22.01 29.14
N TYR A 29 -1.02 -20.74 29.42
CA TYR A 29 -0.52 -19.59 28.71
C TYR A 29 0.37 -18.73 29.62
N GLU A 30 1.64 -18.70 29.33
CA GLU A 30 2.56 -17.76 29.92
C GLU A 30 2.57 -16.45 29.12
N ARG A 31 2.70 -15.34 29.86
CA ARG A 31 2.83 -14.03 29.23
C ARG A 31 4.25 -13.91 28.63
N ALA A 32 4.38 -14.15 27.34
CA ALA A 32 5.62 -13.91 26.64
C ALA A 32 5.79 -12.42 26.33
N GLU A 33 6.84 -11.80 26.82
CA GLU A 33 7.26 -10.47 26.39
C GLU A 33 8.11 -10.62 25.13
N ARG A 34 7.57 -10.23 24.00
CA ARG A 34 8.30 -10.20 22.73
C ARG A 34 8.78 -8.78 22.45
N GLN A 35 10.08 -8.58 22.39
CA GLN A 35 10.65 -7.33 21.90
C GLN A 35 10.51 -7.30 20.37
N LEU A 36 9.60 -6.46 19.89
CA LEU A 36 9.45 -6.21 18.45
C LEU A 36 10.39 -5.07 18.06
N VAL A 37 11.32 -5.35 17.17
CA VAL A 37 12.11 -4.30 16.52
C VAL A 37 11.18 -3.58 15.54
N LEU A 38 10.82 -2.34 15.87
CA LEU A 38 9.99 -1.53 15.01
C LEU A 38 10.76 -1.15 13.73
N PRO A 39 10.10 -1.12 12.57
CA PRO A 39 10.75 -0.67 11.35
C PRO A 39 11.23 0.77 11.50
N PRO A 40 12.35 1.13 10.86
CA PRO A 40 12.87 2.48 10.91
C PRO A 40 11.84 3.49 10.38
N ARG A 41 11.82 4.69 10.95
CA ARG A 41 10.88 5.76 10.59
C ARG A 41 11.62 6.99 10.08
N GLY A 42 10.92 7.83 9.34
CA GLY A 42 11.50 9.05 8.78
C GLY A 42 12.58 8.75 7.76
N GLU A 43 13.65 9.53 7.75
CA GLU A 43 14.74 9.37 6.78
C GLU A 43 15.44 8.01 6.88
N ALA A 44 15.56 7.43 8.06
CA ALA A 44 16.18 6.13 8.26
C ALA A 44 15.43 4.98 7.54
N ALA A 45 14.17 5.19 7.15
CA ALA A 45 13.38 4.19 6.44
C ALA A 45 13.72 4.08 4.94
N TYR A 46 14.23 5.13 4.34
CA TYR A 46 14.52 5.16 2.91
C TYR A 46 15.98 5.52 2.56
N ASN A 47 16.74 6.01 3.52
CA ASN A 47 18.16 6.32 3.33
C ASN A 47 19.02 5.24 4.00
N PRO A 48 19.61 4.31 3.25
CA PRO A 48 20.44 3.25 3.82
C PRO A 48 21.74 3.77 4.45
N LEU A 49 22.20 4.96 4.10
CA LEU A 49 23.38 5.62 4.66
C LEU A 49 23.07 6.61 5.79
N TYR A 50 21.84 6.55 6.34
CA TYR A 50 21.44 7.45 7.42
C TYR A 50 22.32 7.31 8.67
N ALA A 51 22.62 6.07 9.09
CA ALA A 51 23.48 5.81 10.24
C ALA A 51 24.89 6.34 10.01
N LEU A 52 25.46 6.13 8.83
CA LEU A 52 26.79 6.66 8.46
C LEU A 52 26.81 8.18 8.54
N ARG A 53 25.81 8.87 7.99
CA ARG A 53 25.72 10.32 8.09
C ARG A 53 25.66 10.80 9.53
N GLN A 54 24.87 10.16 10.39
CA GLN A 54 24.77 10.54 11.79
C GLN A 54 26.08 10.29 12.55
N THR A 55 26.77 9.19 12.27
CA THR A 55 28.07 8.89 12.89
C THR A 55 29.11 9.91 12.47
N LEU A 56 29.23 10.26 11.18
CA LEU A 56 30.13 11.29 10.69
C LEU A 56 29.88 12.65 11.35
N ARG A 57 28.61 13.03 11.49
CA ARG A 57 28.25 14.29 12.17
C ARG A 57 28.58 14.26 13.67
N ALA A 58 28.42 13.12 14.32
CA ALA A 58 28.80 12.94 15.72
C ALA A 58 30.33 13.06 15.91
N ASP A 59 31.11 12.62 14.93
CA ASP A 59 32.59 12.78 14.88
C ASP A 59 33.00 14.20 14.46
N GLY A 60 32.06 15.12 14.25
CA GLY A 60 32.34 16.51 13.84
C GLY A 60 32.60 16.69 12.34
N VAL A 61 32.44 15.66 11.52
CA VAL A 61 32.63 15.71 10.07
C VAL A 61 31.35 16.22 9.38
N ARG A 62 31.50 17.14 8.44
CA ARG A 62 30.36 17.60 7.63
C ARG A 62 29.91 16.48 6.70
N ALA A 63 28.66 16.04 6.81
CA ALA A 63 28.11 14.98 6.00
C ALA A 63 26.71 15.35 5.48
N GLU A 64 26.50 15.18 4.18
CA GLU A 64 25.25 15.43 3.49
C GLU A 64 24.79 14.16 2.77
N SER A 65 23.48 13.85 2.83
CA SER A 65 22.88 12.75 2.08
C SER A 65 22.01 13.26 0.97
N ARG A 66 22.14 12.66 -0.20
CA ARG A 66 21.36 12.98 -1.42
C ARG A 66 20.86 11.69 -2.06
N GLN A 67 19.67 11.74 -2.62
CA GLN A 67 19.14 10.59 -3.34
C GLN A 67 19.87 10.36 -4.66
N ARG A 68 20.24 11.43 -5.36
CA ARG A 68 20.81 11.38 -6.69
C ARG A 68 22.10 12.17 -6.76
N LEU A 69 22.96 11.77 -7.67
CA LEU A 69 24.13 12.53 -8.04
C LEU A 69 23.68 13.77 -8.84
N ASP A 70 24.02 14.94 -8.32
CA ASP A 70 23.83 16.22 -8.99
C ASP A 70 25.10 17.04 -8.78
N LEU A 71 26.05 16.87 -9.68
CA LEU A 71 27.38 17.50 -9.59
C LEU A 71 27.30 19.04 -9.58
N ALA A 72 26.32 19.59 -10.27
CA ALA A 72 26.14 21.05 -10.33
C ALA A 72 25.65 21.61 -8.98
N ALA A 73 24.72 20.91 -8.33
CA ALA A 73 24.20 21.29 -7.02
C ALA A 73 25.14 20.94 -5.87
N MET A 74 26.01 19.96 -6.03
CA MET A 74 26.96 19.53 -4.97
C MET A 74 28.13 20.50 -4.82
N GLN A 75 28.55 21.21 -5.86
CA GLN A 75 29.65 22.16 -5.84
C GLN A 75 30.90 21.57 -5.16
N LEU A 76 31.32 20.39 -5.62
CA LEU A 76 32.40 19.61 -5.02
C LEU A 76 33.68 20.42 -4.90
N GLN A 77 34.24 20.44 -3.70
CA GLN A 77 35.52 21.09 -3.40
C GLN A 77 36.66 20.06 -3.42
N PRO A 78 37.93 20.50 -3.62
CA PRO A 78 39.07 19.65 -3.30
C PRO A 78 38.96 19.12 -1.86
N HIS A 79 39.36 17.88 -1.65
CA HIS A 79 39.28 17.19 -0.35
C HIS A 79 37.86 16.83 0.14
N ASP A 80 36.80 17.07 -0.63
CA ASP A 80 35.51 16.45 -0.35
C ASP A 80 35.59 14.94 -0.65
N SER A 81 34.69 14.17 -0.03
CA SER A 81 34.52 12.75 -0.32
C SER A 81 33.13 12.51 -0.89
N VAL A 82 33.03 11.73 -1.94
CA VAL A 82 31.74 11.32 -2.54
C VAL A 82 31.62 9.81 -2.46
N LEU A 83 30.60 9.33 -1.75
CA LEU A 83 30.24 7.92 -1.68
C LEU A 83 29.01 7.65 -2.54
N LEU A 84 29.17 6.81 -3.55
CA LEU A 84 28.12 6.37 -4.46
C LEU A 84 27.69 4.95 -4.11
N LEU A 85 26.57 4.79 -3.38
CA LEU A 85 26.03 3.49 -3.05
C LEU A 85 25.32 2.84 -4.24
N GLY A 86 24.82 3.65 -5.17
CA GLY A 86 24.12 3.19 -6.36
C GLY A 86 25.02 2.42 -7.33
N ASP A 87 24.39 1.74 -8.28
CA ASP A 87 25.08 1.01 -9.33
C ASP A 87 25.80 2.00 -10.27
N PRO A 88 27.12 1.88 -10.48
CA PRO A 88 27.89 2.81 -11.33
C PRO A 88 27.52 2.74 -12.82
N ARG A 89 26.77 1.72 -13.27
CA ARG A 89 26.22 1.66 -14.64
C ARG A 89 25.18 2.74 -14.90
N THR A 90 24.62 3.32 -13.85
CA THR A 90 23.66 4.44 -13.96
C THR A 90 24.34 5.77 -14.25
N LEU A 91 25.66 5.87 -14.06
CA LEU A 91 26.41 7.07 -14.35
C LEU A 91 26.53 7.28 -15.88
N SER A 92 26.22 8.48 -16.31
CA SER A 92 26.52 8.86 -17.69
C SER A 92 28.06 8.99 -17.91
N LYS A 93 28.51 8.86 -19.17
CA LYS A 93 29.91 9.11 -19.46
C LYS A 93 30.33 10.52 -19.03
N ALA A 94 29.49 11.53 -19.23
CA ALA A 94 29.77 12.90 -18.82
C ALA A 94 29.93 13.06 -17.30
N ASP A 95 29.07 12.40 -16.51
CA ASP A 95 29.19 12.41 -15.04
C ASP A 95 30.45 11.68 -14.60
N SER A 96 30.78 10.56 -15.23
CA SER A 96 31.99 9.79 -14.95
C SER A 96 33.25 10.63 -15.20
N ASP A 97 33.32 11.27 -16.36
CA ASP A 97 34.45 12.16 -16.75
C ASP A 97 34.56 13.37 -15.79
N ALA A 98 33.42 13.94 -15.37
CA ALA A 98 33.40 15.08 -14.44
C ALA A 98 33.83 14.68 -13.03
N LEU A 99 33.41 13.48 -12.55
CA LEU A 99 33.85 12.95 -11.27
C LEU A 99 35.36 12.68 -11.27
N LEU A 100 35.88 12.01 -12.26
CA LEU A 100 37.31 11.75 -12.39
C LEU A 100 38.14 13.04 -12.47
N ALA A 101 37.69 14.02 -13.24
CA ALA A 101 38.33 15.33 -13.26
C ALA A 101 38.27 16.08 -11.92
N TRP A 102 37.27 15.83 -11.10
CA TRP A 102 37.22 16.34 -9.72
C TRP A 102 38.18 15.57 -8.80
N VAL A 103 38.24 14.24 -8.93
CA VAL A 103 39.19 13.42 -8.15
C VAL A 103 40.62 13.84 -8.45
N GLU A 104 40.99 14.13 -9.73
CA GLU A 104 42.31 14.64 -10.11
C GLU A 104 42.76 15.87 -9.31
N ARG A 105 41.81 16.69 -8.82
CA ARG A 105 42.07 17.89 -8.02
C ARG A 105 42.09 17.65 -6.51
N GLY A 106 42.18 16.39 -6.06
CA GLY A 106 42.27 16.02 -4.65
C GLY A 106 40.96 15.48 -4.05
N GLY A 107 39.94 15.22 -4.84
CA GLY A 107 38.70 14.58 -4.42
C GLY A 107 38.89 13.11 -4.04
N HIS A 108 38.03 12.58 -3.17
CA HIS A 108 38.00 11.18 -2.82
C HIS A 108 36.66 10.55 -3.22
N LEU A 109 36.70 9.67 -4.20
CA LEU A 109 35.52 8.99 -4.70
C LEU A 109 35.47 7.55 -4.18
N ILE A 110 34.32 7.14 -3.67
CA ILE A 110 34.06 5.78 -3.19
C ILE A 110 32.88 5.22 -3.98
N LEU A 111 33.10 4.13 -4.70
CA LEU A 111 32.09 3.49 -5.52
C LEU A 111 32.16 1.97 -5.39
N ARG A 112 31.06 1.29 -5.74
CA ARG A 112 31.01 -0.17 -5.75
C ARG A 112 30.97 -0.72 -7.17
N THR A 113 31.32 -2.00 -7.31
CA THR A 113 31.05 -2.74 -8.53
C THR A 113 29.54 -2.99 -8.72
N PRO A 114 29.07 -3.25 -9.94
CA PRO A 114 27.71 -3.74 -10.18
C PRO A 114 27.44 -5.05 -9.41
N SER A 115 26.17 -5.34 -9.14
CA SER A 115 25.79 -6.61 -8.50
C SER A 115 26.24 -7.82 -9.32
N ALA A 116 26.59 -8.92 -8.65
CA ALA A 116 26.99 -10.16 -9.31
C ALA A 116 25.86 -10.81 -10.11
N ASP A 117 24.59 -10.58 -9.69
CA ASP A 117 23.39 -11.11 -10.37
C ASP A 117 23.06 -10.43 -11.69
N ASP A 118 23.72 -9.31 -11.99
CA ASP A 118 23.47 -8.52 -13.19
C ASP A 118 24.41 -8.92 -14.33
N GLU A 119 24.00 -8.63 -15.60
CA GLU A 119 24.90 -8.76 -16.73
C GLU A 119 26.18 -7.93 -16.54
N ALA A 120 27.31 -8.49 -16.94
CA ALA A 120 28.65 -7.89 -16.79
C ALA A 120 28.86 -6.70 -17.76
N SER A 121 27.94 -5.73 -17.80
CA SER A 121 28.20 -4.49 -18.55
C SER A 121 29.14 -3.61 -17.75
N LYS A 122 30.29 -3.28 -18.33
CA LYS A 122 31.34 -2.49 -17.72
C LYS A 122 30.92 -1.02 -17.62
N PRO A 123 30.84 -0.43 -16.42
CA PRO A 123 30.54 1.01 -16.27
C PRO A 123 31.66 1.88 -16.85
N PRO A 124 31.36 3.02 -17.52
CA PRO A 124 32.36 3.89 -18.08
C PRO A 124 33.44 4.35 -17.10
N ILE A 125 33.07 4.57 -15.84
CA ILE A 125 34.00 5.01 -14.80
C ILE A 125 34.99 3.91 -14.40
N LEU A 126 34.55 2.64 -14.31
CA LEU A 126 35.43 1.52 -14.01
C LEU A 126 36.37 1.20 -15.20
N ASP A 127 35.88 1.38 -16.43
CA ASP A 127 36.67 1.23 -17.62
C ASP A 127 37.80 2.28 -17.66
N ALA A 128 37.51 3.55 -17.36
CA ALA A 128 38.49 4.60 -17.29
C ALA A 128 39.57 4.40 -16.19
N LEU A 129 39.22 3.65 -15.13
CA LEU A 129 40.12 3.30 -14.03
C LEU A 129 40.91 2.02 -14.26
N GLY A 130 40.70 1.32 -15.37
CA GLY A 130 41.37 0.04 -15.67
C GLY A 130 40.90 -1.12 -14.78
N VAL A 131 39.72 -0.99 -14.20
CA VAL A 131 39.12 -2.05 -13.34
C VAL A 131 38.37 -3.02 -14.24
N GLU A 132 38.70 -4.30 -14.19
CA GLU A 132 38.04 -5.37 -14.94
C GLU A 132 37.13 -6.18 -14.03
N LEU A 133 35.85 -6.29 -14.42
CA LEU A 133 34.87 -7.01 -13.62
C LEU A 133 34.96 -8.51 -13.89
N GLU A 134 34.94 -9.31 -12.84
CA GLU A 134 34.88 -10.76 -12.99
C GLU A 134 33.49 -11.21 -13.44
N GLU A 135 33.48 -12.22 -14.31
CA GLU A 135 32.26 -12.92 -14.71
C GLU A 135 32.03 -14.11 -13.80
N GLY A 136 30.80 -14.31 -13.33
CA GLY A 136 30.42 -15.47 -12.53
C GLY A 136 29.84 -15.14 -11.17
N GLU A 137 29.63 -16.18 -10.36
CA GLU A 137 29.13 -16.05 -9.01
C GLU A 137 30.21 -15.45 -8.08
N PRO A 138 29.80 -14.74 -7.00
CA PRO A 138 30.76 -14.20 -6.04
C PRO A 138 31.66 -15.28 -5.47
N GLY A 139 32.97 -15.01 -5.37
CA GLY A 139 33.97 -15.94 -4.86
C GLY A 139 33.90 -16.29 -3.38
N GLY A 140 32.73 -16.12 -2.72
CA GLY A 140 32.54 -16.31 -1.29
C GLY A 140 32.95 -15.08 -0.46
N CYS A 141 32.87 -15.20 0.85
CA CYS A 141 33.21 -14.13 1.78
C CYS A 141 34.73 -13.94 1.92
N LEU A 142 35.16 -12.71 2.08
CA LEU A 142 36.51 -12.39 2.52
C LEU A 142 36.61 -12.44 4.05
N HIS A 143 37.57 -13.21 4.57
CA HIS A 143 37.84 -13.29 6.00
C HIS A 143 38.75 -12.13 6.41
N LEU A 144 38.17 -11.14 7.06
CA LEU A 144 38.91 -10.00 7.59
C LEU A 144 39.35 -10.28 9.05
N ALA A 145 40.64 -10.24 9.31
CA ALA A 145 41.20 -10.35 10.65
C ALA A 145 41.63 -8.97 11.13
N ILE A 146 40.88 -8.40 12.06
CA ILE A 146 41.24 -7.13 12.73
C ILE A 146 41.83 -7.48 14.09
N PRO A 147 43.05 -7.01 14.46
CA PRO A 147 43.66 -7.30 15.75
C PRO A 147 42.74 -6.93 16.91
N GLY A 148 42.49 -7.87 17.82
CA GLY A 148 41.68 -7.69 19.02
C GLY A 148 40.16 -7.77 18.77
N GLN A 149 39.72 -8.12 17.56
CA GLN A 149 38.32 -8.35 17.19
C GLN A 149 38.12 -9.81 16.75
N PRO A 150 36.87 -10.35 16.86
CA PRO A 150 36.55 -11.63 16.26
C PRO A 150 36.75 -11.57 14.74
N GLN A 151 37.11 -12.71 14.16
CA GLN A 151 37.15 -12.86 12.72
C GLN A 151 35.78 -12.48 12.13
N HIS A 152 35.79 -11.73 11.04
CA HIS A 152 34.61 -11.16 10.41
C HIS A 152 34.64 -11.44 8.92
N ASP A 153 33.49 -11.83 8.38
CA ASP A 153 33.34 -12.17 6.97
C ASP A 153 32.64 -11.01 6.24
N GLU A 154 33.27 -10.50 5.19
CA GLU A 154 32.79 -9.37 4.41
C GLU A 154 32.84 -9.66 2.91
N PHE A 155 32.18 -8.82 2.14
CA PHE A 155 32.18 -8.87 0.67
C PHE A 155 31.69 -10.21 0.12
N CYS A 156 30.63 -10.78 0.72
CA CYS A 156 30.13 -12.11 0.39
C CYS A 156 29.38 -12.15 -0.97
N ASN A 157 28.68 -11.06 -1.32
CA ASN A 157 27.77 -11.01 -2.47
C ASN A 157 28.21 -10.02 -3.55
N GLY A 158 29.32 -9.33 -3.33
CA GLY A 158 29.82 -8.32 -4.25
C GLY A 158 30.54 -8.94 -5.44
N ARG A 159 30.41 -8.33 -6.61
CA ARG A 159 31.16 -8.71 -7.81
C ARG A 159 32.63 -8.37 -7.62
N ARG A 160 33.49 -9.39 -7.71
CA ARG A 160 34.93 -9.24 -7.68
C ARG A 160 35.43 -8.56 -8.95
N PHE A 161 36.65 -8.09 -8.90
CA PHE A 161 37.27 -7.40 -10.02
C PHE A 161 38.78 -7.62 -10.03
N GLN A 162 39.41 -7.33 -11.15
CA GLN A 162 40.86 -7.34 -11.34
C GLN A 162 41.36 -5.93 -11.55
N ILE A 163 42.57 -5.67 -11.10
CA ILE A 163 43.31 -4.40 -11.23
C ILE A 163 44.76 -4.67 -11.48
N ASP A 164 45.47 -3.68 -11.93
CA ASP A 164 46.94 -3.67 -11.87
C ASP A 164 47.37 -3.35 -10.43
N GLU A 165 47.98 -4.33 -9.76
CA GLU A 165 48.39 -4.18 -8.34
C GLU A 165 49.42 -3.06 -8.18
N ASP A 166 50.32 -2.88 -9.14
CA ASP A 166 51.34 -1.84 -9.10
C ASP A 166 50.73 -0.43 -9.18
N ALA A 167 49.54 -0.30 -9.72
CA ALA A 167 48.79 0.95 -9.81
C ALA A 167 47.97 1.24 -8.53
N ALA A 168 47.76 0.28 -7.63
CA ALA A 168 46.92 0.47 -6.44
C ALA A 168 47.73 0.89 -5.20
N ILE A 169 47.23 1.86 -4.45
CA ILE A 169 47.81 2.26 -3.14
C ILE A 169 47.58 1.18 -2.08
N ASN A 170 46.40 0.58 -2.10
CA ASN A 170 45.99 -0.45 -1.14
C ASN A 170 44.90 -1.32 -1.78
N TRP A 171 44.88 -2.60 -1.44
CA TRP A 171 43.90 -3.53 -1.96
C TRP A 171 43.67 -4.71 -1.00
N TRP A 172 42.50 -5.33 -1.10
CA TRP A 172 42.15 -6.58 -0.41
C TRP A 172 41.43 -7.50 -1.38
N GLY A 173 41.78 -8.76 -1.35
CA GLY A 173 41.18 -9.73 -2.22
C GLY A 173 41.58 -11.16 -1.88
N GLY A 174 41.21 -12.06 -2.75
CA GLY A 174 41.71 -13.42 -2.82
C GLY A 174 43.09 -13.51 -3.49
N SER A 175 43.42 -14.68 -4.04
CA SER A 175 44.67 -14.90 -4.76
C SER A 175 44.64 -14.39 -6.22
N GLU A 176 43.47 -14.21 -6.79
CA GLU A 176 43.28 -13.85 -8.20
C GLU A 176 42.21 -12.76 -8.41
N ASP A 177 41.50 -12.37 -7.36
CA ASP A 177 40.37 -11.43 -7.43
C ASP A 177 40.41 -10.41 -6.26
N TYR A 178 39.91 -9.21 -6.51
CA TYR A 178 39.87 -8.13 -5.53
C TYR A 178 38.46 -7.79 -5.11
N ALA A 179 38.30 -7.49 -3.83
CA ALA A 179 37.05 -6.97 -3.25
C ALA A 179 37.12 -5.49 -2.91
N TYR A 180 38.33 -4.98 -2.78
CA TYR A 180 38.60 -3.57 -2.51
C TYR A 180 39.91 -3.17 -3.15
N ALA A 181 39.91 -1.99 -3.74
CA ALA A 181 41.14 -1.33 -4.21
C ALA A 181 41.04 0.18 -4.06
N ARG A 182 42.13 0.83 -3.64
CA ARG A 182 42.34 2.26 -3.66
C ARG A 182 43.26 2.62 -4.78
N LEU A 183 42.72 3.27 -5.79
CA LEU A 183 43.44 3.68 -6.98
C LEU A 183 43.81 5.17 -6.88
N PRO A 184 45.04 5.58 -7.04
CA PRO A 184 45.42 6.99 -7.13
C PRO A 184 44.89 7.57 -8.45
N HIS A 185 44.40 8.80 -8.41
CA HIS A 185 43.96 9.50 -9.61
C HIS A 185 44.25 11.00 -9.48
N GLY A 186 45.34 11.45 -10.07
CA GLY A 186 45.89 12.81 -9.85
C GLY A 186 46.26 13.04 -8.38
N ASP A 187 45.79 14.14 -7.80
CA ASP A 187 46.02 14.47 -6.39
C ASP A 187 45.00 13.76 -5.44
N GLY A 188 44.02 13.05 -5.97
CA GLY A 188 42.99 12.35 -5.22
C GLY A 188 43.07 10.82 -5.32
N SER A 189 42.02 10.17 -4.93
CA SER A 189 41.92 8.69 -4.98
C SER A 189 40.50 8.21 -5.24
N VAL A 190 40.42 7.01 -5.82
CA VAL A 190 39.16 6.31 -6.03
C VAL A 190 39.20 4.97 -5.28
N ASP A 191 38.24 4.75 -4.40
CA ASP A 191 38.03 3.47 -3.72
C ASP A 191 36.97 2.70 -4.47
N VAL A 192 37.32 1.51 -4.95
CA VAL A 192 36.41 0.57 -5.60
C VAL A 192 36.15 -0.59 -4.64
N LEU A 193 34.89 -0.90 -4.36
CA LEU A 193 34.49 -1.95 -3.46
C LEU A 193 33.54 -2.95 -4.17
N ALA A 194 33.71 -4.22 -3.87
CA ALA A 194 32.76 -5.24 -4.34
C ALA A 194 31.37 -5.05 -3.72
N GLU A 195 31.30 -4.64 -2.45
CA GLU A 195 30.08 -4.50 -1.66
C GLU A 195 30.22 -3.34 -0.66
N MET A 196 29.10 -2.73 -0.26
CA MET A 196 29.08 -1.62 0.70
C MET A 196 28.07 -1.84 1.83
N ASP A 197 27.66 -3.05 2.11
CA ASP A 197 26.62 -3.34 3.10
C ASP A 197 27.05 -2.97 4.52
N PHE A 198 28.34 -3.07 4.82
CA PHE A 198 28.92 -2.64 6.10
C PHE A 198 28.77 -1.14 6.38
N LEU A 199 28.56 -0.30 5.35
CA LEU A 199 28.32 1.15 5.49
C LEU A 199 26.85 1.50 5.71
N GLN A 200 25.96 0.56 5.48
CA GLN A 200 24.51 0.78 5.55
C GLN A 200 23.98 0.75 6.98
N ASN A 201 22.74 1.20 7.13
CA ASN A 201 21.97 0.99 8.35
C ASN A 201 21.84 -0.52 8.57
N GLY A 202 22.34 -1.09 9.60
CA GLY A 202 22.27 -2.54 9.80
C GLY A 202 20.89 -3.11 9.43
N SER A 203 20.86 -4.25 8.76
CA SER A 203 19.62 -4.94 8.47
C SER A 203 18.90 -5.25 9.77
N ASN A 204 17.63 -4.96 9.86
CA ASN A 204 16.79 -5.62 10.85
C ASN A 204 16.82 -7.09 10.46
N GLY A 205 17.64 -7.88 11.16
CA GLY A 205 17.86 -9.30 10.84
C GLY A 205 16.52 -9.93 10.46
N ASP A 206 16.60 -10.83 9.51
CA ASP A 206 15.47 -11.47 8.85
C ASP A 206 14.30 -11.62 9.83
N ASN A 207 13.31 -10.73 9.71
CA ASN A 207 12.02 -10.86 10.39
C ASN A 207 11.22 -11.98 9.70
N ARG A 208 11.88 -13.06 9.31
CA ARG A 208 11.18 -14.29 9.04
C ARG A 208 10.50 -14.64 10.35
N LEU A 209 9.21 -14.61 10.32
CA LEU A 209 8.33 -15.27 11.26
C LEU A 209 8.54 -16.78 11.07
N ASP A 210 9.73 -17.25 11.36
CA ASP A 210 9.96 -18.68 11.55
C ASP A 210 9.24 -18.99 12.86
N ASP A 211 8.07 -19.58 12.73
CA ASP A 211 7.23 -20.03 13.85
C ASP A 211 8.00 -20.97 14.80
N ASP A 212 9.13 -21.50 14.34
CA ASP A 212 10.04 -22.38 15.10
C ASP A 212 11.01 -21.61 16.04
N ALA A 213 11.12 -20.30 15.91
CA ALA A 213 12.02 -19.46 16.74
C ALA A 213 11.32 -18.78 17.93
N ALA A 214 10.14 -19.25 18.32
CA ALA A 214 9.37 -18.65 19.41
C ALA A 214 10.10 -18.63 20.77
N ASP A 215 11.09 -19.48 20.96
CA ASP A 215 11.88 -19.61 22.21
C ASP A 215 13.27 -18.96 22.13
N ALA A 216 13.69 -18.40 21.00
CA ALA A 216 14.98 -17.72 20.90
C ALA A 216 14.88 -16.29 21.46
N ALA A 217 15.81 -15.95 22.37
CA ALA A 217 15.94 -14.57 22.83
C ALA A 217 16.11 -13.62 21.62
N PRO A 218 15.47 -12.45 21.63
CA PRO A 218 15.55 -11.51 20.52
C PRO A 218 17.02 -11.13 20.30
N THR A 219 17.59 -11.59 19.20
CA THR A 219 18.93 -11.18 18.79
C THR A 219 18.87 -9.71 18.38
N PRO A 220 19.73 -8.85 18.94
CA PRO A 220 19.77 -7.46 18.49
C PRO A 220 20.07 -7.41 17.00
N PRO A 221 19.51 -6.45 16.27
CA PRO A 221 19.81 -6.29 14.85
C PRO A 221 21.32 -6.19 14.66
N ARG A 222 21.85 -7.07 13.81
CA ARG A 222 23.28 -7.16 13.47
C ARG A 222 23.49 -6.52 12.09
N GLY A 223 24.76 -6.27 11.78
CA GLY A 223 25.17 -5.79 10.48
C GLY A 223 25.20 -4.26 10.35
N GLY A 224 25.77 -3.82 9.27
CA GLY A 224 26.02 -2.42 9.01
C GLY A 224 26.91 -1.76 10.08
N LEU A 225 26.82 -0.48 10.25
CA LEU A 225 27.64 0.30 11.22
C LEU A 225 27.37 0.00 12.70
N ARG A 226 26.49 -0.94 13.03
CA ARG A 226 26.29 -1.38 14.42
C ARG A 226 27.46 -2.23 14.92
N ASP A 227 28.11 -2.94 14.03
CA ASP A 227 29.25 -3.79 14.37
C ASP A 227 30.54 -2.99 14.43
N VAL A 228 31.40 -3.31 15.41
CA VAL A 228 32.69 -2.61 15.59
C VAL A 228 33.62 -2.78 14.40
N PRO A 229 33.77 -4.01 13.84
CA PRO A 229 34.58 -4.22 12.63
C PRO A 229 34.16 -3.33 11.47
N HIS A 230 32.86 -3.22 11.21
CA HIS A 230 32.33 -2.37 10.14
C HIS A 230 32.66 -0.89 10.33
N ARG A 231 32.60 -0.39 11.57
CA ARG A 231 33.01 1.00 11.87
C ARG A 231 34.50 1.25 11.63
N LEU A 232 35.33 0.26 11.95
CA LEU A 232 36.79 0.37 11.70
C LEU A 232 37.07 0.34 10.20
N LEU A 233 36.42 -0.55 9.47
CA LEU A 233 36.51 -0.63 8.00
C LEU A 233 36.02 0.67 7.35
N ALA A 234 34.88 1.20 7.77
CA ALA A 234 34.35 2.47 7.29
C ALA A 234 35.34 3.64 7.50
N ARG A 235 35.98 3.69 8.67
CA ARG A 235 37.01 4.71 8.94
C ARG A 235 38.23 4.56 8.04
N GLN A 236 38.66 3.35 7.75
CA GLN A 236 39.79 3.07 6.88
C GLN A 236 39.50 3.50 5.42
N ILE A 237 38.29 3.23 4.95
CA ILE A 237 37.85 3.63 3.61
C ILE A 237 37.71 5.15 3.50
N LEU A 238 37.12 5.80 4.49
CA LEU A 238 36.95 7.24 4.51
C LEU A 238 38.22 8.05 4.86
N ALA A 239 39.31 7.36 5.23
CA ALA A 239 40.51 8.00 5.79
C ALA A 239 41.13 9.10 4.90
N PRO A 240 41.25 9.00 3.55
CA PRO A 240 41.99 9.96 2.74
C PRO A 240 41.62 11.41 3.00
N ASN A 241 40.34 11.74 2.99
CA ASN A 241 39.84 13.11 3.16
C ASN A 241 39.00 13.29 4.44
N TYR A 242 39.15 12.38 5.43
CA TYR A 242 38.36 12.41 6.66
C TYR A 242 38.56 13.69 7.47
N GLY A 243 37.48 14.46 7.62
CA GLY A 243 37.50 15.72 8.36
C GLY A 243 38.11 16.93 7.62
N LEU A 244 38.65 16.75 6.41
CA LEU A 244 39.21 17.82 5.60
C LEU A 244 38.13 18.54 4.79
N GLY A 245 37.20 17.78 4.21
CA GLY A 245 36.10 18.28 3.39
C GLY A 245 34.72 17.82 3.86
N THR A 246 33.75 17.97 2.99
CA THR A 246 32.39 17.46 3.17
C THR A 246 32.27 16.05 2.61
N VAL A 247 31.61 15.16 3.33
CA VAL A 247 31.28 13.80 2.87
C VAL A 247 29.89 13.82 2.24
N HIS A 248 29.82 13.61 0.95
CA HIS A 248 28.58 13.53 0.19
C HIS A 248 28.16 12.06 0.03
N LEU A 249 27.02 11.69 0.59
CA LEU A 249 26.49 10.35 0.58
C LEU A 249 25.35 10.26 -0.44
N VAL A 250 25.60 9.66 -1.59
CA VAL A 250 24.62 9.46 -2.66
C VAL A 250 24.10 8.02 -2.56
N TYR A 251 22.83 7.84 -2.15
CA TYR A 251 22.33 6.55 -1.72
C TYR A 251 21.33 5.87 -2.67
N ALA A 252 20.78 6.57 -3.64
CA ALA A 252 19.92 5.92 -4.63
C ALA A 252 20.63 5.90 -5.99
N ALA A 253 20.53 4.77 -6.67
CA ALA A 253 20.75 4.75 -8.11
C ALA A 253 19.67 5.61 -8.78
N GLU A 254 19.96 6.17 -9.96
CA GLU A 254 18.91 6.75 -10.78
C GLU A 254 17.91 5.64 -11.15
N LEU A 255 16.88 5.51 -10.35
CA LEU A 255 15.74 4.70 -10.76
C LEU A 255 15.17 5.36 -12.02
N PRO A 256 15.08 4.64 -13.13
CA PRO A 256 14.44 5.16 -14.31
C PRO A 256 13.07 5.69 -13.91
N SER A 257 12.69 6.85 -14.44
CA SER A 257 11.43 7.47 -14.04
C SER A 257 10.30 6.44 -14.16
N LEU A 258 9.34 6.47 -13.23
CA LEU A 258 8.18 5.54 -13.25
C LEU A 258 7.53 5.51 -14.65
N TRP A 259 7.51 6.67 -15.33
CA TRP A 259 7.01 6.78 -16.69
C TRP A 259 7.89 6.03 -17.69
N ALA A 260 9.21 6.15 -17.60
CA ALA A 260 10.11 5.39 -18.46
C ALA A 260 9.96 3.89 -18.24
N THR A 261 9.92 3.44 -16.98
CA THR A 261 9.71 2.01 -16.63
C THR A 261 8.34 1.51 -17.10
N LEU A 262 7.28 2.33 -16.94
CA LEU A 262 5.94 2.00 -17.38
C LEU A 262 5.89 1.85 -18.91
N PHE A 263 6.53 2.72 -19.66
CA PHE A 263 6.52 2.67 -21.12
C PHE A 263 7.47 1.61 -21.68
N THR A 264 8.63 1.40 -21.09
CA THR A 264 9.63 0.44 -21.61
C THR A 264 9.40 -0.99 -21.18
N ARG A 265 9.06 -1.20 -19.90
CA ARG A 265 8.84 -2.55 -19.34
C ARG A 265 7.37 -2.89 -19.12
N GLY A 266 6.51 -1.89 -18.89
CA GLY A 266 5.08 -2.08 -18.61
C GLY A 266 4.21 -2.19 -19.87
N TRP A 267 4.72 -1.98 -21.08
CA TRP A 267 3.95 -1.99 -22.31
C TRP A 267 3.17 -3.29 -22.56
N PRO A 268 3.67 -4.51 -22.18
CA PRO A 268 2.88 -5.72 -22.36
C PRO A 268 1.61 -5.74 -21.51
N ALA A 269 1.56 -4.97 -20.43
CA ALA A 269 0.39 -4.87 -19.55
C ALA A 269 -0.56 -3.74 -19.98
N TRP A 270 -0.05 -2.52 -20.19
CA TRP A 270 -0.94 -1.38 -20.48
C TRP A 270 -1.40 -1.32 -21.94
N LEU A 271 -0.63 -1.86 -22.90
CA LEU A 271 -1.04 -1.85 -24.32
C LEU A 271 -2.32 -2.67 -24.58
N PRO A 272 -2.44 -3.92 -24.07
CA PRO A 272 -3.71 -4.65 -24.17
C PRO A 272 -4.87 -3.95 -23.47
N ALA A 273 -4.61 -3.35 -22.29
CA ALA A 273 -5.62 -2.59 -21.57
C ALA A 273 -6.09 -1.36 -22.37
N LEU A 274 -5.17 -0.63 -23.01
CA LEU A 274 -5.47 0.49 -23.89
C LEU A 274 -6.29 0.03 -25.12
N LEU A 275 -5.88 -1.07 -25.76
CA LEU A 275 -6.62 -1.62 -26.89
C LEU A 275 -8.04 -2.07 -26.49
N MET A 276 -8.17 -2.66 -25.31
CA MET A 276 -9.47 -3.06 -24.77
C MET A 276 -10.35 -1.83 -24.48
N LEU A 277 -9.76 -0.77 -23.93
CA LEU A 277 -10.45 0.50 -23.71
C LEU A 277 -10.89 1.14 -25.02
N LEU A 278 -10.02 1.17 -26.04
CA LEU A 278 -10.35 1.68 -27.37
C LEU A 278 -11.47 0.87 -28.04
N ALA A 279 -11.42 -0.46 -27.95
CA ALA A 279 -12.47 -1.35 -28.45
C ALA A 279 -13.79 -1.10 -27.71
N TRP A 280 -13.73 -0.92 -26.38
CA TRP A 280 -14.90 -0.57 -25.59
C TRP A 280 -15.48 0.80 -25.97
N LEU A 281 -14.65 1.81 -26.11
CA LEU A 281 -15.06 3.13 -26.59
C LEU A 281 -15.66 3.03 -27.99
N TRP A 282 -15.03 2.28 -28.91
CA TRP A 282 -15.56 2.02 -30.23
C TRP A 282 -16.93 1.36 -30.16
N SER A 283 -17.12 0.38 -29.29
CA SER A 283 -18.45 -0.27 -29.13
C SER A 283 -19.50 0.69 -28.56
N ARG A 284 -19.08 1.72 -27.83
CA ARG A 284 -19.95 2.75 -27.25
C ARG A 284 -20.16 3.95 -28.17
N THR A 285 -19.31 4.16 -29.18
CA THR A 285 -19.58 5.19 -30.18
C THR A 285 -20.87 4.82 -30.90
N GLN A 286 -21.92 5.54 -30.59
CA GLN A 286 -23.18 5.39 -31.31
C GLN A 286 -22.91 5.76 -32.77
N ARG A 287 -23.16 4.80 -33.67
CA ARG A 287 -23.19 5.13 -35.08
C ARG A 287 -24.25 6.19 -35.26
N PHE A 288 -23.84 7.40 -35.60
CA PHE A 288 -24.78 8.38 -36.16
C PHE A 288 -25.25 7.83 -37.49
N GLY A 289 -26.26 6.98 -37.43
CA GLY A 289 -27.04 6.66 -38.59
C GLY A 289 -27.76 7.92 -39.07
N PRO A 290 -28.25 7.96 -40.35
CA PRO A 290 -29.08 9.08 -40.79
C PRO A 290 -30.19 9.28 -39.77
N LEU A 291 -30.43 10.53 -39.36
CA LEU A 291 -31.52 10.92 -38.47
C LEU A 291 -32.84 10.60 -39.16
N ARG A 292 -33.18 9.32 -39.19
CA ARG A 292 -34.54 8.92 -39.52
C ARG A 292 -35.40 9.44 -38.39
N ALA A 293 -36.31 10.35 -38.68
CA ALA A 293 -37.31 10.74 -37.71
C ALA A 293 -37.86 9.46 -37.10
N ALA A 294 -37.69 9.30 -35.80
CA ALA A 294 -38.24 8.15 -35.12
C ALA A 294 -39.70 8.05 -35.54
N PRO A 295 -40.18 6.90 -36.11
CA PRO A 295 -41.60 6.74 -36.39
C PRO A 295 -42.29 7.19 -35.11
N ALA A 296 -43.35 8.05 -35.25
CA ALA A 296 -44.11 8.51 -34.11
C ALA A 296 -44.55 7.26 -33.36
N GLY A 297 -43.68 6.83 -32.41
CA GLY A 297 -43.94 5.64 -31.62
C GLY A 297 -45.23 5.92 -30.91
N ASP A 298 -46.22 5.07 -31.13
CA ASP A 298 -47.42 5.07 -30.33
C ASP A 298 -46.98 5.35 -28.90
N ARG A 299 -47.24 6.59 -28.47
CA ARG A 299 -47.00 6.95 -27.06
C ARG A 299 -47.89 6.01 -26.30
N ARG A 300 -47.33 4.92 -25.79
CA ARG A 300 -48.05 4.02 -24.88
C ARG A 300 -48.72 4.93 -23.90
N SER A 301 -50.05 4.96 -23.94
CA SER A 301 -50.80 5.94 -23.14
C SER A 301 -50.36 5.74 -21.69
N LEU A 302 -50.19 6.82 -20.96
CA LEU A 302 -49.86 6.79 -19.52
C LEU A 302 -50.79 5.82 -18.78
N LEU A 303 -52.02 5.74 -19.23
CA LEU A 303 -53.08 4.82 -18.77
C LEU A 303 -52.68 3.33 -18.96
N GLU A 304 -52.08 2.98 -20.07
CA GLU A 304 -51.68 1.62 -20.36
C GLU A 304 -50.50 1.20 -19.45
N HIS A 305 -49.55 2.11 -19.20
CA HIS A 305 -48.46 1.87 -18.30
C HIS A 305 -48.92 1.72 -16.83
N VAL A 306 -49.86 2.61 -16.39
CA VAL A 306 -50.44 2.52 -15.04
C VAL A 306 -51.22 1.23 -14.86
N ARG A 307 -52.01 0.83 -15.90
CA ARG A 307 -52.76 -0.41 -15.89
C ARG A 307 -51.87 -1.63 -15.81
N ALA A 308 -50.81 -1.69 -16.63
CA ALA A 308 -49.85 -2.78 -16.62
C ALA A 308 -49.10 -2.89 -15.26
N SER A 309 -48.72 -1.75 -14.69
CA SER A 309 -48.05 -1.72 -13.38
C SER A 309 -48.98 -2.16 -12.25
N GLY A 310 -50.25 -1.73 -12.28
CA GLY A 310 -51.24 -2.17 -11.30
C GLY A 310 -51.56 -3.66 -11.41
N GLU A 311 -51.69 -4.18 -12.62
CA GLU A 311 -51.91 -5.62 -12.87
C GLU A 311 -50.71 -6.48 -12.43
N HIS A 312 -49.48 -5.99 -12.68
CA HIS A 312 -48.28 -6.64 -12.25
C HIS A 312 -48.24 -6.75 -10.71
N LEU A 313 -48.43 -5.65 -9.98
CA LEU A 313 -48.44 -5.66 -8.51
C LEU A 313 -49.55 -6.58 -7.96
N PHE A 314 -50.69 -6.61 -8.60
CA PHE A 314 -51.80 -7.50 -8.18
C PHE A 314 -51.49 -8.99 -8.41
N ARG A 315 -50.94 -9.36 -9.56
CA ARG A 315 -50.52 -10.75 -9.86
C ARG A 315 -49.43 -11.28 -8.94
N TYR A 316 -48.50 -10.42 -8.53
CA TYR A 316 -47.42 -10.81 -7.58
C TYR A 316 -47.81 -10.72 -6.10
N GLY A 317 -49.13 -10.73 -5.79
CA GLY A 317 -49.62 -10.81 -4.44
C GLY A 317 -49.45 -9.54 -3.61
N LYS A 318 -49.07 -8.42 -4.24
CA LYS A 318 -48.89 -7.13 -3.58
C LYS A 318 -50.13 -6.24 -3.60
N ALA A 319 -51.31 -6.85 -3.55
CA ALA A 319 -52.58 -6.15 -3.49
C ALA A 319 -52.73 -5.22 -2.29
N SER A 320 -52.09 -5.54 -1.15
CA SER A 320 -52.05 -4.71 0.02
C SER A 320 -51.41 -3.33 -0.21
N LEU A 321 -50.39 -3.25 -1.07
CA LEU A 321 -49.74 -1.98 -1.42
C LEU A 321 -50.68 -1.09 -2.24
N LEU A 322 -51.39 -1.69 -3.20
CA LEU A 322 -52.41 -0.96 -4.01
C LEU A 322 -53.55 -0.42 -3.14
N TYR A 323 -54.03 -1.25 -2.20
CA TYR A 323 -55.02 -0.82 -1.24
C TYR A 323 -54.52 0.32 -0.35
N ALA A 324 -53.31 0.20 0.22
CA ALA A 324 -52.72 1.22 1.06
C ALA A 324 -52.56 2.56 0.33
N ALA A 325 -52.11 2.55 -0.93
CA ALA A 325 -51.96 3.73 -1.75
C ALA A 325 -53.30 4.42 -2.01
N MET A 326 -54.37 3.63 -2.34
CA MET A 326 -55.69 4.18 -2.56
C MET A 326 -56.31 4.73 -1.28
N ARG A 327 -56.15 4.03 -0.16
CA ARG A 327 -56.61 4.49 1.16
C ARG A 327 -55.91 5.81 1.55
N GLN A 328 -54.60 5.92 1.32
CA GLN A 328 -53.86 7.17 1.58
C GLN A 328 -54.35 8.30 0.68
N ALA A 329 -54.57 8.04 -0.60
CA ALA A 329 -55.09 9.05 -1.52
C ALA A 329 -56.50 9.53 -1.13
N PHE A 330 -57.37 8.62 -0.63
CA PHE A 330 -58.67 8.99 -0.06
C PHE A 330 -58.54 9.85 1.18
N LEU A 331 -57.73 9.42 2.14
CA LEU A 331 -57.52 10.20 3.43
C LEU A 331 -56.90 11.57 3.16
N ALA A 332 -55.95 11.67 2.20
CA ALA A 332 -55.36 12.91 1.78
C ALA A 332 -56.40 13.88 1.17
N ARG A 333 -57.37 13.38 0.43
CA ARG A 333 -58.50 14.17 -0.10
C ARG A 333 -59.46 14.55 1.03
N LEU A 334 -59.77 13.61 1.95
CA LEU A 334 -60.64 13.85 3.09
C LEU A 334 -60.09 15.00 3.98
N ARG A 335 -58.79 15.03 4.26
CA ARG A 335 -58.17 16.12 5.00
C ARG A 335 -58.36 17.48 4.35
N ARG A 336 -58.36 17.53 3.04
CA ARG A 336 -58.56 18.79 2.28
C ARG A 336 -60.02 19.21 2.16
N ARG A 337 -60.95 18.27 2.06
CA ARG A 337 -62.36 18.54 1.77
C ARG A 337 -63.27 18.48 3.00
N ALA A 338 -62.88 17.73 4.03
CA ALA A 338 -63.61 17.57 5.29
C ALA A 338 -62.65 17.40 6.49
N PRO A 339 -61.96 18.48 6.87
CA PRO A 339 -60.93 18.41 7.94
C PRO A 339 -61.48 17.96 9.29
N LEU A 340 -62.73 18.28 9.59
CA LEU A 340 -63.37 17.82 10.85
C LEU A 340 -63.56 16.32 10.89
N ALA A 341 -64.03 15.69 9.79
CA ALA A 341 -64.15 14.24 9.68
C ALA A 341 -62.77 13.55 9.65
N ALA A 342 -61.77 14.24 9.10
CA ALA A 342 -60.42 13.68 9.04
C ALA A 342 -59.69 13.76 10.38
N ALA A 343 -60.10 14.59 11.32
CA ALA A 343 -59.56 14.71 12.67
C ALA A 343 -60.08 13.62 13.63
N LEU A 344 -61.13 12.94 13.28
CA LEU A 344 -61.69 11.83 14.04
C LEU A 344 -60.96 10.53 13.69
N GLU A 345 -61.06 9.56 14.58
CA GLU A 345 -60.47 8.22 14.37
C GLU A 345 -61.50 7.13 14.65
N GLY A 346 -61.25 5.94 14.08
CA GLY A 346 -62.06 4.75 14.32
C GLY A 346 -63.50 4.87 13.89
N PRO A 347 -64.49 4.34 14.65
CA PRO A 347 -65.91 4.33 14.31
C PRO A 347 -66.49 5.75 14.15
N ALA A 348 -66.02 6.71 14.93
CA ALA A 348 -66.45 8.10 14.85
C ALA A 348 -66.07 8.75 13.51
N GLN A 349 -64.89 8.46 12.99
CA GLN A 349 -64.48 8.90 11.67
C GLN A 349 -65.38 8.25 10.58
N ALA A 350 -65.64 6.96 10.71
CA ALA A 350 -66.50 6.22 9.73
C ALA A 350 -67.91 6.82 9.71
N ALA A 351 -68.49 7.11 10.87
CA ALA A 351 -69.80 7.75 10.97
C ALA A 351 -69.89 9.13 10.34
N ALA A 352 -68.88 9.98 10.63
CA ALA A 352 -68.81 11.32 10.03
C ALA A 352 -68.64 11.30 8.48
N ILE A 353 -67.89 10.34 7.96
CA ILE A 353 -67.72 10.14 6.54
C ILE A 353 -69.03 9.63 5.92
N ALA A 354 -69.68 8.67 6.61
CA ALA A 354 -70.93 8.05 6.17
C ALA A 354 -72.07 9.09 6.04
N GLU A 355 -72.21 9.92 7.04
CA GLU A 355 -73.18 11.03 7.03
C GLU A 355 -72.97 11.98 5.88
N ARG A 356 -71.71 12.36 5.62
CA ARG A 356 -71.37 13.26 4.53
C ARG A 356 -71.57 12.70 3.13
N LEU A 357 -71.31 11.41 2.97
CA LEU A 357 -71.40 10.74 1.64
C LEU A 357 -72.69 9.97 1.43
N GLN A 358 -73.63 10.05 2.41
CA GLN A 358 -74.93 9.33 2.42
C GLN A 358 -74.74 7.80 2.23
N LEU A 359 -73.74 7.23 2.89
CA LEU A 359 -73.44 5.82 2.94
C LEU A 359 -73.73 5.23 4.31
N SER A 360 -73.81 3.90 4.39
CA SER A 360 -73.93 3.31 5.74
C SER A 360 -72.58 3.33 6.45
N PRO A 361 -72.53 3.58 7.79
CA PRO A 361 -71.29 3.55 8.58
C PRO A 361 -70.52 2.25 8.41
N ALA A 362 -71.22 1.12 8.35
CA ALA A 362 -70.62 -0.21 8.17
C ALA A 362 -69.87 -0.35 6.83
N GLN A 363 -70.44 0.22 5.75
CA GLN A 363 -69.75 0.19 4.44
C GLN A 363 -68.46 1.04 4.47
N VAL A 364 -68.46 2.22 5.11
CA VAL A 364 -67.31 3.08 5.21
C VAL A 364 -66.22 2.41 6.07
N GLU A 365 -66.62 1.81 7.20
CA GLU A 365 -65.68 1.09 8.07
C GLU A 365 -65.01 -0.08 7.34
N GLN A 366 -65.85 -0.87 6.61
CA GLN A 366 -65.35 -1.99 5.80
C GLN A 366 -64.39 -1.52 4.68
N ALA A 367 -64.64 -0.37 4.06
CA ALA A 367 -63.77 0.19 3.06
C ALA A 367 -62.43 0.63 3.61
N LEU A 368 -62.38 1.16 4.84
CA LEU A 368 -61.16 1.65 5.50
C LEU A 368 -60.31 0.56 6.13
N GLN A 369 -60.86 -0.66 6.34
CA GLN A 369 -60.12 -1.79 6.84
C GLN A 369 -59.41 -2.56 5.71
N PRO A 370 -58.11 -2.96 5.90
CA PRO A 370 -57.43 -3.72 4.84
C PRO A 370 -58.06 -5.07 4.63
N PRO A 371 -58.19 -5.54 3.36
CA PRO A 371 -58.70 -6.86 3.06
C PRO A 371 -57.72 -7.94 3.53
N ALA A 372 -58.23 -9.10 3.91
CA ALA A 372 -57.37 -10.23 4.24
C ALA A 372 -56.60 -10.72 3.02
N PRO A 373 -55.38 -11.23 3.21
CA PRO A 373 -54.56 -11.78 2.13
C PRO A 373 -55.33 -12.84 1.34
N LYS A 374 -55.26 -12.84 0.01
CA LYS A 374 -55.93 -13.77 -0.94
C LYS A 374 -57.45 -13.57 -1.14
N GLN A 375 -58.11 -12.59 -0.53
CA GLN A 375 -59.51 -12.27 -0.78
C GLN A 375 -59.66 -11.27 -1.94
N HIS A 376 -59.52 -11.75 -3.15
CA HIS A 376 -59.57 -10.90 -4.38
C HIS A 376 -60.90 -10.19 -4.62
N ALA A 377 -62.02 -10.79 -4.25
CA ALA A 377 -63.34 -10.15 -4.35
C ALA A 377 -63.47 -8.99 -3.34
N ALA A 378 -63.17 -9.21 -2.07
CA ALA A 378 -63.19 -8.17 -1.06
C ALA A 378 -62.21 -7.00 -1.35
N PHE A 379 -61.04 -7.31 -1.94
CA PHE A 379 -60.10 -6.28 -2.39
C PHE A 379 -60.73 -5.37 -3.47
N ARG A 380 -61.35 -5.96 -4.51
CA ARG A 380 -61.99 -5.19 -5.57
C ARG A 380 -63.12 -4.31 -5.07
N ASP A 381 -63.96 -4.86 -4.22
CA ASP A 381 -65.11 -4.14 -3.67
C ASP A 381 -64.67 -2.98 -2.77
N ARG A 382 -63.66 -3.16 -1.92
CA ARG A 382 -63.12 -2.09 -1.09
C ARG A 382 -62.41 -0.99 -1.91
N ILE A 383 -61.66 -1.35 -2.96
CA ILE A 383 -61.06 -0.38 -3.87
C ILE A 383 -62.15 0.41 -4.61
N ARG A 384 -63.17 -0.27 -5.13
CA ARG A 384 -64.29 0.39 -5.79
C ARG A 384 -64.97 1.40 -4.88
N LEU A 385 -65.24 1.00 -3.63
CA LEU A 385 -65.88 1.87 -2.65
C LEU A 385 -64.98 3.06 -2.26
N LEU A 386 -63.65 2.83 -2.06
CA LEU A 386 -62.73 3.92 -1.83
C LEU A 386 -62.63 4.92 -2.95
N VAL A 387 -62.68 4.44 -4.22
CA VAL A 387 -62.71 5.29 -5.41
C VAL A 387 -64.00 6.09 -5.46
N GLN A 388 -65.14 5.46 -5.22
CA GLN A 388 -66.45 6.09 -5.16
C GLN A 388 -66.46 7.21 -4.08
N MET A 389 -66.09 6.89 -2.86
CA MET A 389 -66.02 7.83 -1.74
C MET A 389 -65.07 9.00 -2.05
N ARG A 390 -63.94 8.72 -2.69
CA ARG A 390 -62.96 9.75 -3.10
C ARG A 390 -63.53 10.70 -4.15
N ASN A 391 -64.34 10.19 -5.07
CA ASN A 391 -64.92 11.00 -6.14
C ASN A 391 -66.11 11.83 -5.63
N GLN A 392 -66.81 11.39 -4.58
CA GLN A 392 -67.92 12.11 -3.94
C GLN A 392 -67.47 13.19 -2.94
N LEU A 393 -66.23 13.14 -2.48
CA LEU A 393 -65.55 14.19 -1.68
C LEU A 393 -65.10 15.36 -2.57
#